data_35c64bcd6958f1da7f28df69412bbc35
#
_entry.id   35c64bcd6958f1da7f28df69412bbc35
#
_cell.length_a   1.000
_cell.length_b   1.000
_cell.length_c   1.000
_cell.angle_alpha   90.00
_cell.angle_beta   90.00
_cell.angle_gamma   90.00
#
_symmetry.space_group_name_H-M   'P 1'
#
loop_
_entity.id
_entity.type
_entity.pdbx_description
1 polymer ?
#
loop_
_entity_poly.entity_id
_entity_poly.type
_entity_poly.pdbx_seq_one_letter_code
_entity_poly.pdbx_strand_id
1 'polypeptide(L)'
;MAGISREHLSRIEAGKVALTEDMKHKLLEAVEKFNPEAPMFLLFDYVRIRFPTLDIQHVIKDILKLNVDYMLHEDFGHYKYTEHYYIGDVFVYTSQDKEKGVLLELKGKGCRQFESYLLAQERSWYDFLMDALVNGGVMKRIDLAINDHTGILDIPELAEKC
;
A
#
# COMPACT_ATOMS: atom_id res chain seq x y z
N MET A 1 2.32 -7.27 9.19
CA MET A 1 3.20 -6.61 10.20
C MET A 1 2.69 -6.95 11.59
N ALA A 2 3.61 -7.16 12.58
CA ALA A 2 3.27 -7.64 13.93
C ALA A 2 2.51 -6.66 14.83
N GLY A 3 1.89 -5.62 14.32
CA GLY A 3 1.19 -4.60 15.13
C GLY A 3 2.07 -3.84 16.12
N ILE A 4 3.38 -3.88 15.95
CA ILE A 4 4.37 -3.22 16.79
C ILE A 4 4.97 -2.06 16.00
N SER A 5 4.93 -0.84 16.53
CA SER A 5 5.52 0.32 15.85
C SER A 5 7.04 0.20 15.76
N ARG A 6 7.63 0.80 14.71
CA ARG A 6 9.08 0.83 14.52
C ARG A 6 9.82 1.46 15.72
N GLU A 7 9.21 2.46 16.32
CA GLU A 7 9.74 3.16 17.49
C GLU A 7 9.76 2.26 18.74
N HIS A 8 8.73 1.42 18.87
CA HIS A 8 8.62 0.46 19.96
C HIS A 8 9.64 -0.68 19.80
N LEU A 9 9.84 -1.19 18.58
CA LEU A 9 10.89 -2.15 18.23
C LEU A 9 12.28 -1.60 18.58
N SER A 10 12.59 -0.37 18.18
CA SER A 10 13.87 0.27 18.48
C SER A 10 14.13 0.42 19.98
N ARG A 11 13.08 0.64 20.78
CA ARG A 11 13.19 0.69 22.24
C ARG A 11 13.41 -0.68 22.88
N ILE A 12 12.85 -1.74 22.29
CA ILE A 12 13.10 -3.14 22.70
C ILE A 12 14.55 -3.52 22.39
N GLU A 13 15.02 -3.26 21.17
CA GLU A 13 16.40 -3.51 20.73
C GLU A 13 17.43 -2.76 21.59
N ALA A 14 17.09 -1.54 22.02
CA ALA A 14 17.92 -0.75 22.95
C ALA A 14 17.82 -1.20 24.42
N GLY A 15 17.08 -2.26 24.73
CA GLY A 15 16.88 -2.77 26.09
C GLY A 15 16.09 -1.85 27.02
N LYS A 16 15.38 -0.84 26.46
CA LYS A 16 14.60 0.15 27.22
C LYS A 16 13.19 -0.32 27.56
N VAL A 17 12.71 -1.36 26.89
CA VAL A 17 11.39 -1.96 27.11
C VAL A 17 11.54 -3.47 27.07
N ALA A 18 10.93 -4.15 28.05
CA ALA A 18 10.93 -5.61 28.08
C ALA A 18 10.05 -6.19 26.97
N LEU A 19 10.53 -7.24 26.32
CA LEU A 19 9.76 -8.00 25.34
C LEU A 19 8.74 -8.87 26.08
N THR A 20 7.45 -8.57 25.93
CA THR A 20 6.38 -9.41 26.49
C THR A 20 6.20 -10.68 25.65
N GLU A 21 5.65 -11.75 26.25
CA GLU A 21 5.39 -13.01 25.52
C GLU A 21 4.43 -12.83 24.34
N ASP A 22 3.42 -11.95 24.47
CA ASP A 22 2.51 -11.60 23.37
C ASP A 22 3.24 -10.90 22.21
N MET A 23 4.17 -9.98 22.53
CA MET A 23 4.98 -9.31 21.52
C MET A 23 5.96 -10.28 20.86
N LYS A 24 6.53 -11.20 21.64
CA LYS A 24 7.42 -12.25 21.13
C LYS A 24 6.67 -13.18 20.17
N HIS A 25 5.46 -13.60 20.53
CA HIS A 25 4.62 -14.43 19.67
C HIS A 25 4.27 -13.71 18.34
N LYS A 26 3.87 -12.45 18.41
CA LYS A 26 3.59 -11.63 17.20
C LYS A 26 4.82 -11.41 16.32
N LEU A 27 5.99 -11.25 16.91
CA LEU A 27 7.25 -11.14 16.16
C LEU A 27 7.61 -12.48 15.50
N LEU A 28 7.46 -13.60 16.20
CA LEU A 28 7.71 -14.93 15.64
C LEU A 28 6.75 -15.23 14.49
N GLU A 29 5.45 -14.96 14.64
CA GLU A 29 4.48 -15.10 13.55
C GLU A 29 4.84 -14.22 12.33
N ALA A 30 5.31 -13.00 12.58
CA ALA A 30 5.74 -12.12 11.49
C ALA A 30 6.99 -12.64 10.79
N VAL A 31 7.93 -13.24 11.52
CA VAL A 31 9.14 -13.88 10.97
C VAL A 31 8.80 -15.16 10.23
N GLU A 32 7.86 -15.98 10.73
CA GLU A 32 7.40 -17.19 10.04
C GLU A 32 6.66 -16.88 8.74
N LYS A 33 5.89 -15.78 8.71
CA LYS A 33 5.26 -15.28 7.47
C LYS A 33 6.26 -14.65 6.50
N PHE A 34 7.37 -14.15 7.00
CA PHE A 34 8.49 -13.70 6.18
C PHE A 34 9.33 -14.93 5.82
N ASN A 35 9.20 -15.42 4.60
CA ASN A 35 10.05 -16.51 4.12
C ASN A 35 11.43 -15.96 3.71
N PRO A 36 12.44 -15.99 4.59
CA PRO A 36 13.78 -15.49 4.28
C PRO A 36 14.50 -16.36 3.23
N GLU A 37 13.97 -17.55 2.96
CA GLU A 37 14.49 -18.45 1.92
C GLU A 37 13.91 -18.18 0.55
N ALA A 38 12.87 -17.32 0.45
CA ALA A 38 12.41 -16.87 -0.85
C ALA A 38 13.49 -15.97 -1.48
N PRO A 39 14.14 -16.42 -2.56
CA PRO A 39 15.27 -15.69 -3.14
C PRO A 39 14.87 -14.34 -3.71
N MET A 40 13.60 -14.21 -4.08
CA MET A 40 13.05 -13.00 -4.69
C MET A 40 11.64 -12.72 -4.19
N PHE A 41 11.32 -11.42 -4.04
CA PHE A 41 9.98 -10.94 -3.70
C PHE A 41 9.46 -10.00 -4.77
N LEU A 42 8.26 -10.25 -5.24
CA LEU A 42 7.53 -9.33 -6.11
C LEU A 42 6.71 -8.37 -5.26
N LEU A 43 6.86 -7.09 -5.50
CA LEU A 43 6.20 -6.02 -4.74
C LEU A 43 5.53 -5.04 -5.69
N PHE A 44 4.37 -4.51 -5.30
CA PHE A 44 3.81 -3.33 -5.95
C PHE A 44 4.59 -2.09 -5.48
N ASP A 45 5.21 -1.36 -6.39
CA ASP A 45 5.97 -0.14 -6.09
C ASP A 45 5.23 1.14 -6.51
N TYR A 46 4.29 1.01 -7.43
CA TYR A 46 3.37 2.08 -7.80
C TYR A 46 2.02 1.51 -8.24
N VAL A 47 0.94 2.06 -7.72
CA VAL A 47 -0.42 1.76 -8.18
C VAL A 47 -1.19 3.05 -8.35
N ARG A 48 -1.78 3.25 -9.55
CA ARG A 48 -2.68 4.36 -9.84
C ARG A 48 -3.92 3.83 -10.54
N ILE A 49 -5.08 4.07 -9.93
CA ILE A 49 -6.38 3.61 -10.42
C ILE A 49 -7.33 4.80 -10.49
N ARG A 50 -7.97 4.99 -11.64
CA ARG A 50 -9.04 5.98 -11.81
C ARG A 50 -10.40 5.29 -11.73
N PHE A 51 -11.29 5.79 -10.91
CA PHE A 51 -12.69 5.37 -10.84
C PHE A 51 -13.56 6.41 -11.55
N PRO A 52 -14.43 6.00 -12.52
CA PRO A 52 -15.29 6.91 -13.25
C PRO A 52 -16.54 7.31 -12.45
N THR A 53 -16.33 7.80 -11.23
CA THR A 53 -17.36 8.26 -10.31
C THR A 53 -16.92 9.56 -9.64
N LEU A 54 -17.86 10.38 -9.20
CA LEU A 54 -17.61 11.53 -8.33
C LEU A 54 -17.82 11.19 -6.85
N ASP A 55 -18.35 10.00 -6.56
CA ASP A 55 -18.60 9.54 -5.21
C ASP A 55 -17.31 9.03 -4.55
N ILE A 56 -16.57 9.97 -3.97
CA ILE A 56 -15.33 9.65 -3.25
C ILE A 56 -15.57 8.81 -2.00
N GLN A 57 -16.75 8.98 -1.35
CA GLN A 57 -17.12 8.21 -0.17
C GLN A 57 -17.26 6.73 -0.50
N HIS A 58 -17.91 6.43 -1.64
CA HIS A 58 -18.01 5.07 -2.15
C HIS A 58 -16.62 4.47 -2.41
N VAL A 59 -15.73 5.22 -3.08
CA VAL A 59 -14.37 4.71 -3.35
C VAL A 59 -13.63 4.42 -2.04
N ILE A 60 -13.62 5.36 -1.09
CA ILE A 60 -12.88 5.21 0.17
C ILE A 60 -13.47 4.09 1.03
N LYS A 61 -14.81 4.08 1.25
CA LYS A 61 -15.45 3.16 2.20
C LYS A 61 -15.67 1.76 1.64
N ASP A 62 -16.16 1.67 0.40
CA ASP A 62 -16.62 0.39 -0.14
C ASP A 62 -15.52 -0.34 -0.93
N ILE A 63 -14.66 0.39 -1.65
CA ILE A 63 -13.60 -0.21 -2.47
C ILE A 63 -12.30 -0.32 -1.67
N LEU A 64 -11.81 0.78 -1.10
CA LEU A 64 -10.58 0.78 -0.30
C LEU A 64 -10.80 0.22 1.11
N LYS A 65 -12.06 0.20 1.59
CA LYS A 65 -12.46 -0.21 2.95
C LYS A 65 -11.69 0.55 4.03
N LEU A 66 -11.53 1.86 3.79
CA LEU A 66 -10.91 2.79 4.73
C LEU A 66 -11.99 3.66 5.39
N ASN A 67 -11.72 4.09 6.62
CA ASN A 67 -12.58 5.05 7.30
C ASN A 67 -12.15 6.47 6.94
N VAL A 68 -13.03 7.22 6.30
CA VAL A 68 -12.79 8.60 5.88
C VAL A 68 -12.52 9.54 7.06
N ASP A 69 -13.06 9.23 8.25
CA ASP A 69 -12.86 10.06 9.45
C ASP A 69 -11.40 10.08 9.92
N TYR A 70 -10.59 9.12 9.49
CA TYR A 70 -9.15 9.08 9.77
C TYR A 70 -8.29 9.67 8.65
N MET A 71 -8.92 10.13 7.56
CA MET A 71 -8.22 10.76 6.45
C MET A 71 -8.21 12.29 6.62
N LEU A 72 -7.09 12.90 6.28
CA LEU A 72 -6.99 14.35 6.17
C LEU A 72 -7.51 14.78 4.80
N HIS A 73 -8.15 15.96 4.74
CA HIS A 73 -8.66 16.56 3.52
C HIS A 73 -7.93 17.88 3.24
N GLU A 74 -7.58 18.09 1.98
CA GLU A 74 -6.97 19.34 1.51
C GLU A 74 -7.62 19.82 0.21
N ASP A 75 -7.88 21.13 0.14
CA ASP A 75 -8.53 21.83 -0.98
C ASP A 75 -7.55 22.11 -2.14
N PHE A 76 -6.62 21.22 -2.37
CA PHE A 76 -5.76 21.24 -3.55
C PHE A 76 -5.43 19.80 -3.98
N GLY A 77 -5.01 19.61 -5.22
CA GLY A 77 -4.68 18.29 -5.73
C GLY A 77 -3.64 18.33 -6.85
N HIS A 78 -3.07 17.18 -7.14
CA HIS A 78 -2.19 16.99 -8.29
C HIS A 78 -3.00 16.58 -9.54
N TYR A 79 -2.36 16.54 -10.71
CA TYR A 79 -2.97 16.08 -11.97
C TYR A 79 -4.24 16.84 -12.38
N LYS A 80 -4.35 18.12 -11.98
CA LYS A 80 -5.55 18.97 -12.19
C LYS A 80 -6.78 18.50 -11.39
N TYR A 81 -6.64 17.66 -10.37
CA TYR A 81 -7.66 17.48 -9.35
C TYR A 81 -7.66 18.66 -8.41
N THR A 82 -8.82 18.98 -7.83
CA THR A 82 -9.01 20.18 -6.98
C THR A 82 -8.87 19.90 -5.50
N GLU A 83 -9.05 18.65 -5.13
CA GLU A 83 -9.08 18.21 -3.73
C GLU A 83 -8.43 16.85 -3.60
N HIS A 84 -7.98 16.51 -2.41
CA HIS A 84 -7.59 15.15 -2.08
C HIS A 84 -7.82 14.80 -0.62
N TYR A 85 -8.03 13.52 -0.39
CA TYR A 85 -8.03 12.87 0.92
C TYR A 85 -6.80 12.00 1.03
N TYR A 86 -6.18 11.99 2.21
CA TYR A 86 -5.01 11.15 2.41
C TYR A 86 -4.88 10.63 3.84
N ILE A 87 -4.24 9.48 3.98
CA ILE A 87 -3.81 8.91 5.24
C ILE A 87 -2.39 8.38 5.06
N GLY A 88 -1.41 9.07 5.67
CA GLY A 88 0.00 8.82 5.43
C GLY A 88 0.36 9.00 3.95
N ASP A 89 0.80 7.92 3.30
CA ASP A 89 1.22 7.93 1.88
C ASP A 89 0.14 7.35 0.92
N VAL A 90 -1.09 7.18 1.38
CA VAL A 90 -2.25 6.77 0.56
C VAL A 90 -3.05 7.99 0.18
N PHE A 91 -3.13 8.32 -1.12
CA PHE A 91 -3.79 9.52 -1.65
C PHE A 91 -4.99 9.18 -2.53
N VAL A 92 -6.10 9.87 -2.30
CA VAL A 92 -7.33 9.77 -3.09
C VAL A 92 -7.72 11.17 -3.55
N TYR A 93 -7.53 11.45 -4.84
CA TYR A 93 -7.82 12.73 -5.46
C TYR A 93 -9.25 12.76 -6.02
N THR A 94 -9.89 13.92 -5.92
CA THR A 94 -11.21 14.17 -6.51
C THR A 94 -11.31 15.56 -7.11
N SER A 95 -12.32 15.77 -7.94
CA SER A 95 -12.70 17.06 -8.50
C SER A 95 -14.17 17.02 -8.92
N GLN A 96 -14.75 18.19 -9.21
CA GLN A 96 -16.11 18.28 -9.74
C GLN A 96 -16.22 17.87 -11.22
N ASP A 97 -15.11 17.53 -11.87
CA ASP A 97 -15.05 17.12 -13.26
C ASP A 97 -15.41 15.63 -13.40
N LYS A 98 -16.57 15.37 -14.02
CA LYS A 98 -17.10 14.02 -14.23
C LYS A 98 -16.19 13.14 -15.10
N GLU A 99 -15.44 13.75 -16.01
CA GLU A 99 -14.53 13.01 -16.88
C GLU A 99 -13.30 12.51 -16.13
N LYS A 100 -12.89 13.19 -15.06
CA LYS A 100 -11.75 12.78 -14.21
C LYS A 100 -12.13 11.69 -13.23
N GLY A 101 -13.27 11.82 -12.56
CA GLY A 101 -13.69 10.92 -11.51
C GLY A 101 -12.78 11.02 -10.27
N VAL A 102 -12.62 9.91 -9.58
CA VAL A 102 -11.74 9.76 -8.39
C VAL A 102 -10.47 9.01 -8.77
N LEU A 103 -9.31 9.45 -8.27
CA LEU A 103 -8.01 8.84 -8.54
C LEU A 103 -7.36 8.38 -7.26
N LEU A 104 -7.12 7.08 -7.13
CA LEU A 104 -6.25 6.51 -6.12
C LEU A 104 -4.79 6.57 -6.60
N GLU A 105 -3.89 7.00 -5.75
CA GLU A 105 -2.44 6.95 -6.00
C GLU A 105 -1.68 6.41 -4.79
N LEU A 106 -0.92 5.37 -5.03
CA LEU A 106 -0.02 4.72 -4.08
C LEU A 106 1.39 4.72 -4.68
N LYS A 107 2.33 5.36 -4.01
CA LYS A 107 3.75 5.40 -4.42
C LYS A 107 4.58 4.67 -3.39
N GLY A 108 5.52 3.83 -3.77
CA GLY A 108 6.49 3.19 -2.91
C GLY A 108 6.02 2.91 -1.47
N LYS A 109 6.22 3.85 -0.57
CA LYS A 109 5.74 3.77 0.82
C LYS A 109 4.23 3.63 0.93
N GLY A 110 3.47 4.30 0.06
CA GLY A 110 2.01 4.18 0.00
C GLY A 110 1.55 2.77 -0.34
N CYS A 111 2.26 2.07 -1.25
CA CYS A 111 1.98 0.66 -1.53
C CYS A 111 2.24 -0.21 -0.29
N ARG A 112 3.35 0.01 0.44
CA ARG A 112 3.65 -0.72 1.69
C ARG A 112 2.60 -0.47 2.76
N GLN A 113 2.20 0.80 2.93
CA GLN A 113 1.18 1.18 3.89
C GLN A 113 -0.18 0.56 3.52
N PHE A 114 -0.59 0.65 2.25
CA PHE A 114 -1.85 0.09 1.79
C PHE A 114 -1.88 -1.44 1.91
N GLU A 115 -0.77 -2.11 1.63
CA GLU A 115 -0.62 -3.56 1.88
C GLU A 115 -0.88 -3.92 3.35
N SER A 116 -0.41 -3.11 4.31
CA SER A 116 -0.70 -3.34 5.72
C SER A 116 -2.20 -3.20 6.05
N TYR A 117 -2.92 -2.31 5.34
CA TYR A 117 -4.37 -2.20 5.48
C TYR A 117 -5.08 -3.40 4.86
N LEU A 118 -4.64 -3.86 3.68
CA LEU A 118 -5.18 -5.07 3.07
C LEU A 118 -5.03 -6.28 3.99
N LEU A 119 -3.85 -6.46 4.59
CA LEU A 119 -3.62 -7.54 5.56
C LEU A 119 -4.55 -7.43 6.78
N ALA A 120 -4.75 -6.22 7.32
CA ALA A 120 -5.68 -5.99 8.42
C ALA A 120 -7.15 -6.26 8.06
N GLN A 121 -7.49 -6.15 6.77
CA GLN A 121 -8.81 -6.44 6.20
C GLN A 121 -8.93 -7.90 5.75
N GLU A 122 -7.92 -8.75 5.96
CA GLU A 122 -7.83 -10.12 5.46
C GLU A 122 -7.99 -10.21 3.92
N ARG A 123 -7.45 -9.22 3.20
CA ARG A 123 -7.49 -9.11 1.74
C ARG A 123 -6.09 -9.15 1.15
N SER A 124 -5.96 -9.74 -0.02
CA SER A 124 -4.76 -9.66 -0.85
C SER A 124 -4.80 -8.47 -1.82
N TRP A 125 -3.66 -8.17 -2.45
CA TRP A 125 -3.62 -7.25 -3.60
C TRP A 125 -4.53 -7.71 -4.75
N TYR A 126 -4.64 -9.02 -4.97
CA TYR A 126 -5.53 -9.58 -5.99
C TYR A 126 -6.99 -9.25 -5.70
N ASP A 127 -7.45 -9.46 -4.46
CA ASP A 127 -8.83 -9.16 -4.06
C ASP A 127 -9.15 -7.68 -4.24
N PHE A 128 -8.22 -6.80 -3.84
CA PHE A 128 -8.38 -5.36 -4.02
C PHE A 128 -8.44 -4.95 -5.49
N LEU A 129 -7.51 -5.45 -6.32
CA LEU A 129 -7.48 -5.11 -7.74
C LEU A 129 -8.73 -5.61 -8.48
N MET A 130 -9.22 -6.80 -8.13
CA MET A 130 -10.48 -7.33 -8.67
C MET A 130 -11.67 -6.48 -8.24
N ASP A 131 -11.78 -6.12 -6.96
CA ASP A 131 -12.82 -5.22 -6.48
C ASP A 131 -12.78 -3.87 -7.20
N ALA A 132 -11.60 -3.30 -7.38
CA ALA A 132 -11.43 -2.05 -8.10
C ALA A 132 -11.92 -2.14 -9.55
N LEU A 133 -11.57 -3.21 -10.26
CA LEU A 133 -11.99 -3.44 -11.66
C LEU A 133 -13.51 -3.65 -11.77
N VAL A 134 -14.09 -4.47 -10.89
CA VAL A 134 -15.54 -4.71 -10.86
C VAL A 134 -16.34 -3.43 -10.62
N ASN A 135 -15.78 -2.50 -9.81
CA ASN A 135 -16.36 -1.18 -9.58
C ASN A 135 -15.99 -0.15 -10.65
N GLY A 136 -15.56 -0.59 -11.83
CA GLY A 136 -15.26 0.27 -12.97
C GLY A 136 -13.91 1.00 -12.89
N GLY A 137 -13.04 0.59 -12.00
CA GLY A 137 -11.69 1.13 -11.89
C GLY A 137 -10.88 0.91 -13.16
N VAL A 138 -10.19 1.94 -13.61
CA VAL A 138 -9.29 1.90 -14.77
C VAL A 138 -7.86 2.01 -14.28
N MET A 139 -7.07 0.96 -14.51
CA MET A 139 -5.65 0.96 -14.20
C MET A 139 -4.92 2.01 -15.05
N LYS A 140 -4.30 2.99 -14.40
CA LYS A 140 -3.51 4.03 -15.05
C LYS A 140 -2.03 3.76 -15.01
N ARG A 141 -1.57 3.12 -13.92
CA ARG A 141 -0.17 2.71 -13.77
C ARG A 141 -0.07 1.62 -12.71
N ILE A 142 0.75 0.61 -13.00
CA ILE A 142 1.22 -0.39 -12.05
C ILE A 142 2.71 -0.57 -12.30
N ASP A 143 3.50 -0.36 -11.26
CA ASP A 143 4.92 -0.71 -11.27
C ASP A 143 5.13 -1.86 -10.28
N LEU A 144 5.83 -2.87 -10.75
CA LEU A 144 6.26 -4.01 -9.96
C LEU A 144 7.76 -3.91 -9.71
N ALA A 145 8.17 -4.12 -8.49
CA ALA A 145 9.57 -4.24 -8.12
C ALA A 145 9.89 -5.69 -7.73
N ILE A 146 11.05 -6.15 -8.16
CA ILE A 146 11.60 -7.43 -7.72
C ILE A 146 12.72 -7.12 -6.73
N ASN A 147 12.57 -7.57 -5.49
CA ASN A 147 13.62 -7.52 -4.50
C ASN A 147 14.36 -8.86 -4.51
N ASP A 148 15.62 -8.83 -4.95
CA ASP A 148 16.53 -9.97 -4.89
C ASP A 148 17.42 -9.82 -3.66
N HIS A 149 17.15 -10.64 -2.63
CA HIS A 149 17.91 -10.65 -1.40
C HIS A 149 19.13 -11.58 -1.42
N THR A 150 19.24 -12.39 -2.44
CA THR A 150 20.30 -13.42 -2.57
C THR A 150 21.31 -13.12 -3.66
N GLY A 151 21.03 -12.11 -4.51
CA GLY A 151 21.90 -11.76 -5.64
C GLY A 151 21.87 -12.79 -6.76
N ILE A 152 20.73 -13.48 -6.95
CA ILE A 152 20.55 -14.45 -8.05
C ILE A 152 20.47 -13.72 -9.41
N LEU A 153 19.91 -12.50 -9.41
CA LEU A 153 19.79 -11.71 -10.63
C LEU A 153 21.13 -11.04 -10.94
N ASP A 154 21.75 -11.41 -12.04
CA ASP A 154 22.87 -10.67 -12.60
C ASP A 154 22.35 -9.41 -13.32
N ILE A 155 22.17 -8.33 -12.55
CA ILE A 155 21.65 -7.07 -13.08
C ILE A 155 22.51 -6.50 -14.21
N PRO A 156 23.87 -6.51 -14.15
CA PRO A 156 24.72 -6.12 -15.28
C PRO A 156 24.41 -6.92 -16.55
N GLU A 157 24.35 -8.24 -16.46
CA GLU A 157 24.04 -9.10 -17.62
C GLU A 157 22.63 -8.84 -18.17
N LEU A 158 21.63 -8.62 -17.29
CA LEU A 158 20.28 -8.28 -17.71
C LEU A 158 20.21 -6.93 -18.41
N ALA A 159 20.97 -5.93 -17.92
CA ALA A 159 21.01 -4.60 -18.53
C ALA A 159 21.66 -4.60 -19.91
N GLU A 160 22.61 -5.51 -20.17
CA GLU A 160 23.23 -5.66 -21.50
C GLU A 160 22.28 -6.29 -22.54
N LYS A 161 21.24 -7.01 -22.08
CA LYS A 161 20.26 -7.70 -22.95
C LYS A 161 19.01 -6.87 -23.25
N CYS A 162 18.84 -5.71 -22.61
CA CYS A 162 17.73 -4.78 -22.83
C CYS A 162 18.09 -3.63 -23.72
#